data_51b6bcd81bf05050cd5b371635ee979a
#
_entry.id   51b6bcd81bf05050cd5b371635ee979a
#
_cell.length_a   1.000
_cell.length_b   1.000
_cell.length_c   1.000
_cell.angle_alpha   90.00
_cell.angle_beta   90.00
_cell.angle_gamma   90.00
#
_symmetry.space_group_name_H-M   'P 1'
#
loop_
_entity.id
_entity.type
_entity.pdbx_description
1 polymer ?
#
loop_
_entity_poly.entity_id
_entity_poly.type
_entity_poly.pdbx_seq_one_letter_code
_entity_poly.pdbx_strand_id
1 'polypeptide(L)'
;MKKSLLFALCSLVLSACAKNEWQLVWSDEFDADTLNTAYWNTEDNARGGGNAELQYYTPKNITMEVHPVTGEHCLVLNAQREDYKNRPCTSARLNTHDKVTVEYGKVEARIAFPYTADGLWPAFWMLGNNLAKNLGNDDSIDQQAAQLANEGRVVWPKCGEIDICEMGHHFGIENGIQDRYFNGACHWGESFNNGAYPNIGMFRTEDYPVQGDFHLFTLIWSEDSIAMYLDQDKYPEVKPYFQLSLRGKQINEPGHYFNHPFYLVLNLSVGGFFPNMPAAEKYPEIITADDPSFQRVTALPADGTPVKMYVDFIRVYKKRG
;
A
#
# COMPACT_ATOMS: atom_id res chain seq x y z
N MET A 1 -20.35 72.32 -24.02
CA MET A 1 -20.11 70.97 -24.50
C MET A 1 -18.79 70.45 -23.90
N LYS A 2 -18.84 69.65 -22.83
CA LYS A 2 -17.65 69.02 -22.23
C LYS A 2 -17.66 67.56 -22.62
N LYS A 3 -16.64 67.12 -23.37
CA LYS A 3 -16.44 65.74 -23.73
C LYS A 3 -15.67 65.05 -22.61
N SER A 4 -16.30 64.11 -21.93
CA SER A 4 -15.63 63.23 -20.96
C SER A 4 -15.00 62.06 -21.70
N LEU A 5 -13.69 61.94 -21.59
CA LEU A 5 -12.93 60.79 -22.07
C LEU A 5 -12.97 59.69 -20.99
N LEU A 6 -13.59 58.55 -21.31
CA LEU A 6 -13.57 57.36 -20.48
C LEU A 6 -12.30 56.56 -20.83
N PHE A 7 -11.36 56.49 -19.89
CA PHE A 7 -10.21 55.56 -19.97
C PHE A 7 -10.66 54.19 -19.47
N ALA A 8 -10.77 53.23 -20.38
CA ALA A 8 -10.94 51.83 -20.02
C ALA A 8 -9.57 51.23 -19.61
N LEU A 9 -9.41 50.96 -18.34
CA LEU A 9 -8.25 50.26 -17.82
C LEU A 9 -8.44 48.75 -18.08
N CYS A 10 -7.79 48.23 -19.12
CA CYS A 10 -7.69 46.77 -19.36
C CYS A 10 -6.68 46.19 -18.39
N SER A 11 -7.16 45.61 -17.29
CA SER A 11 -6.35 44.82 -16.39
C SER A 11 -6.00 43.49 -17.07
N LEU A 12 -4.79 43.36 -17.61
CA LEU A 12 -4.23 42.05 -17.98
C LEU A 12 -4.03 41.24 -16.71
N VAL A 13 -4.92 40.29 -16.48
CA VAL A 13 -4.68 39.21 -15.52
C VAL A 13 -3.66 38.26 -16.16
N LEU A 14 -2.39 38.43 -15.82
CA LEU A 14 -1.35 37.45 -16.08
C LEU A 14 -1.65 36.27 -15.18
N SER A 15 -2.41 35.29 -15.69
CA SER A 15 -2.50 33.98 -15.09
C SER A 15 -1.11 33.34 -15.24
N ALA A 16 -0.30 33.42 -14.19
CA ALA A 16 0.93 32.66 -14.09
C ALA A 16 0.50 31.18 -14.03
N CYS A 17 0.56 30.50 -15.17
CA CYS A 17 0.55 29.04 -15.21
C CYS A 17 1.74 28.57 -14.39
N ALA A 18 1.54 28.23 -13.12
CA ALA A 18 2.53 27.53 -12.34
C ALA A 18 2.89 26.27 -13.14
N LYS A 19 4.12 26.21 -13.64
CA LYS A 19 4.60 25.02 -14.35
C LYS A 19 4.46 23.86 -13.36
N ASN A 20 3.59 22.90 -13.70
CA ASN A 20 3.46 21.69 -12.90
C ASN A 20 4.88 21.07 -12.81
N GLU A 21 5.44 21.05 -11.60
CA GLU A 21 6.80 20.55 -11.37
C GLU A 21 6.92 19.03 -11.55
N TRP A 22 5.77 18.35 -11.67
CA TRP A 22 5.68 16.91 -11.82
C TRP A 22 5.32 16.52 -13.26
N GLN A 23 6.02 15.52 -13.81
CA GLN A 23 5.74 14.89 -15.09
C GLN A 23 5.29 13.46 -14.85
N LEU A 24 4.11 13.09 -15.33
CA LEU A 24 3.64 11.70 -15.35
C LEU A 24 4.59 10.86 -16.21
N VAL A 25 5.11 9.78 -15.64
CA VAL A 25 6.03 8.85 -16.32
C VAL A 25 5.46 7.44 -16.46
N TRP A 26 4.53 7.07 -15.62
CA TRP A 26 3.79 5.80 -15.68
C TRP A 26 2.46 5.93 -14.97
N SER A 27 1.44 5.22 -15.46
CA SER A 27 0.17 5.02 -14.77
C SER A 27 -0.47 3.70 -15.13
N ASP A 28 -1.34 3.22 -14.25
CA ASP A 28 -2.40 2.27 -14.56
C ASP A 28 -3.71 2.88 -14.06
N GLU A 29 -4.58 3.19 -15.01
CA GLU A 29 -5.89 3.81 -14.77
C GLU A 29 -6.98 2.75 -14.58
N PHE A 30 -6.64 1.48 -14.69
CA PHE A 30 -7.52 0.32 -14.55
C PHE A 30 -8.80 0.35 -15.40
N ASP A 31 -8.74 1.03 -16.56
CA ASP A 31 -9.88 1.17 -17.50
C ASP A 31 -10.15 -0.08 -18.36
N ALA A 32 -9.25 -1.08 -18.32
CA ALA A 32 -9.39 -2.30 -19.10
C ALA A 32 -10.22 -3.36 -18.36
N ASP A 33 -10.91 -4.24 -19.11
CA ASP A 33 -11.70 -5.34 -18.54
C ASP A 33 -10.87 -6.45 -17.86
N THR A 34 -9.54 -6.40 -18.00
CA THR A 34 -8.61 -7.39 -17.44
C THR A 34 -7.36 -6.73 -16.87
N LEU A 35 -6.81 -7.33 -15.82
CA LEU A 35 -5.55 -6.88 -15.23
C LEU A 35 -4.42 -6.93 -16.26
N ASN A 36 -3.64 -5.84 -16.35
CA ASN A 36 -2.48 -5.77 -17.20
C ASN A 36 -1.30 -6.59 -16.64
N THR A 37 -1.16 -7.82 -17.09
CA THR A 37 -0.12 -8.74 -16.62
C THR A 37 1.30 -8.33 -17.05
N ALA A 38 1.47 -7.34 -17.96
CA ALA A 38 2.78 -6.74 -18.21
C ALA A 38 3.26 -5.87 -17.05
N TYR A 39 2.35 -5.33 -16.23
CA TYR A 39 2.68 -4.52 -15.07
C TYR A 39 2.59 -5.29 -13.76
N TRP A 40 1.64 -6.23 -13.65
CA TRP A 40 1.27 -6.86 -12.39
C TRP A 40 1.61 -8.36 -12.34
N ASN A 41 2.13 -8.78 -11.20
CA ASN A 41 2.18 -10.17 -10.74
C ASN A 41 1.06 -10.37 -9.73
N THR A 42 0.43 -11.54 -9.75
CA THR A 42 -0.59 -11.94 -8.77
C THR A 42 -0.04 -13.04 -7.87
N GLU A 43 -0.42 -13.04 -6.60
CA GLU A 43 -0.02 -14.10 -5.67
C GLU A 43 -1.04 -15.24 -5.65
N ASP A 44 -0.55 -16.48 -5.56
CA ASP A 44 -1.33 -17.72 -5.38
C ASP A 44 -0.68 -18.57 -4.28
N ASN A 45 -0.95 -18.20 -3.03
CA ASN A 45 -0.33 -18.84 -1.87
C ASN A 45 -1.05 -18.55 -0.55
N ALA A 46 -0.68 -19.30 0.50
CA ALA A 46 -1.17 -19.15 1.87
C ALA A 46 -0.02 -18.97 2.88
N ARG A 47 0.98 -18.16 2.51
CA ARG A 47 2.19 -17.95 3.34
C ARG A 47 1.97 -16.99 4.51
N GLY A 48 0.77 -16.41 4.67
CA GLY A 48 0.43 -15.49 5.75
C GLY A 48 1.20 -14.17 5.73
N GLY A 49 1.72 -13.76 4.57
CA GLY A 49 2.43 -12.50 4.38
C GLY A 49 3.65 -12.26 5.29
N GLY A 50 4.10 -13.28 6.04
CA GLY A 50 5.09 -13.14 7.10
C GLY A 50 4.52 -12.67 8.45
N ASN A 51 3.19 -12.40 8.52
CA ASN A 51 2.50 -11.79 9.65
C ASN A 51 1.42 -12.69 10.26
N ALA A 52 1.47 -14.00 10.02
CA ALA A 52 0.47 -14.97 10.51
C ALA A 52 -0.96 -14.67 10.04
N GLU A 53 -1.10 -14.16 8.82
CA GLU A 53 -2.39 -13.86 8.18
C GLU A 53 -3.17 -15.14 7.88
N LEU A 54 -4.51 -15.03 7.77
CA LEU A 54 -5.42 -16.18 7.77
C LEU A 54 -5.87 -16.62 6.38
N GLN A 55 -5.78 -15.76 5.35
CA GLN A 55 -6.29 -16.01 4.02
C GLN A 55 -5.37 -16.87 3.14
N TYR A 56 -5.97 -17.39 2.07
CA TYR A 56 -5.29 -17.80 0.86
C TYR A 56 -5.34 -16.67 -0.17
N TYR A 57 -4.22 -16.15 -0.62
CA TYR A 57 -4.19 -15.22 -1.74
C TYR A 57 -4.37 -15.98 -3.05
N THR A 58 -5.31 -15.54 -3.89
CA THR A 58 -5.56 -16.15 -5.20
C THR A 58 -5.87 -15.13 -6.27
N PRO A 59 -5.38 -15.33 -7.52
CA PRO A 59 -5.66 -14.42 -8.64
C PRO A 59 -7.16 -14.24 -8.94
N LYS A 60 -8.00 -15.22 -8.62
CA LYS A 60 -9.46 -15.13 -8.83
C LYS A 60 -10.15 -14.08 -7.95
N ASN A 61 -9.48 -13.62 -6.88
CA ASN A 61 -9.97 -12.55 -6.02
C ASN A 61 -9.58 -11.14 -6.54
N ILE A 62 -8.98 -11.06 -7.74
CA ILE A 62 -8.65 -9.82 -8.42
C ILE A 62 -9.60 -9.67 -9.59
N THR A 63 -10.45 -8.64 -9.58
CA THR A 63 -11.42 -8.36 -10.64
C THR A 63 -11.29 -6.92 -11.13
N MET A 64 -11.85 -6.66 -12.32
CA MET A 64 -12.01 -5.31 -12.85
C MET A 64 -13.50 -5.01 -12.82
N GLU A 65 -13.91 -3.95 -12.10
CA GLU A 65 -15.34 -3.66 -11.89
C GLU A 65 -15.60 -2.15 -11.91
N VAL A 66 -16.83 -1.80 -12.25
CA VAL A 66 -17.32 -0.41 -12.09
C VAL A 66 -17.72 -0.19 -10.64
N HIS A 67 -17.18 0.86 -10.01
CA HIS A 67 -17.56 1.22 -8.64
C HIS A 67 -19.05 1.62 -8.60
N PRO A 68 -19.87 1.02 -7.71
CA PRO A 68 -21.32 1.11 -7.80
C PRO A 68 -21.89 2.50 -7.52
N VAL A 69 -21.13 3.38 -6.87
CA VAL A 69 -21.59 4.72 -6.48
C VAL A 69 -21.04 5.79 -7.42
N THR A 70 -19.75 5.72 -7.73
CA THR A 70 -19.04 6.80 -8.46
C THR A 70 -19.00 6.53 -9.97
N GLY A 71 -19.11 5.28 -10.39
CA GLY A 71 -19.08 4.88 -11.79
C GLY A 71 -17.69 4.75 -12.41
N GLU A 72 -16.62 4.94 -11.65
CA GLU A 72 -15.24 4.70 -12.09
C GLU A 72 -15.00 3.21 -12.32
N HIS A 73 -14.24 2.88 -13.36
CA HIS A 73 -13.73 1.53 -13.60
C HIS A 73 -12.51 1.30 -12.73
N CYS A 74 -12.46 0.20 -11.98
CA CYS A 74 -11.46 -0.01 -10.93
C CYS A 74 -10.85 -1.40 -10.99
N LEU A 75 -9.61 -1.50 -10.53
CA LEU A 75 -9.07 -2.74 -9.99
C LEU A 75 -9.74 -3.01 -8.65
N VAL A 76 -10.21 -4.25 -8.43
CA VAL A 76 -10.88 -4.65 -7.19
C VAL A 76 -10.18 -5.85 -6.56
N LEU A 77 -9.80 -5.68 -5.29
CA LEU A 77 -9.33 -6.78 -4.45
C LEU A 77 -10.50 -7.26 -3.60
N ASN A 78 -10.83 -8.55 -3.72
CA ASN A 78 -11.93 -9.18 -3.02
C ASN A 78 -11.43 -10.03 -1.87
N ALA A 79 -12.02 -9.90 -0.67
CA ALA A 79 -11.81 -10.82 0.45
C ALA A 79 -13.14 -11.46 0.83
N GLN A 80 -13.18 -12.79 1.00
CA GLN A 80 -14.42 -13.50 1.28
C GLN A 80 -14.20 -14.76 2.11
N ARG A 81 -15.25 -15.16 2.86
CA ARG A 81 -15.30 -16.47 3.49
C ARG A 81 -15.56 -17.52 2.42
N GLU A 82 -14.62 -18.43 2.26
CA GLU A 82 -14.79 -19.66 1.47
C GLU A 82 -13.74 -20.67 1.89
N ASP A 83 -14.13 -21.94 2.01
CA ASP A 83 -13.14 -23.01 2.19
C ASP A 83 -12.36 -23.19 0.89
N TYR A 84 -11.12 -22.80 0.91
CA TYR A 84 -10.25 -22.88 -0.26
C TYR A 84 -8.90 -23.47 0.10
N LYS A 85 -8.63 -24.65 -0.45
CA LYS A 85 -7.42 -25.40 -0.14
C LYS A 85 -7.29 -25.60 1.38
N ASN A 86 -6.34 -24.94 2.02
CA ASN A 86 -6.04 -25.06 3.43
C ASN A 86 -6.37 -23.80 4.25
N ARG A 87 -7.30 -22.96 3.77
CA ARG A 87 -7.69 -21.70 4.41
C ARG A 87 -9.22 -21.50 4.40
N PRO A 88 -9.76 -20.83 5.46
CA PRO A 88 -11.20 -20.58 5.59
C PRO A 88 -11.67 -19.32 4.88
N CYS A 89 -10.76 -18.62 4.24
CA CYS A 89 -11.05 -17.41 3.46
C CYS A 89 -10.02 -17.22 2.35
N THR A 90 -10.45 -16.51 1.31
CA THR A 90 -9.57 -16.08 0.23
C THR A 90 -9.47 -14.57 0.17
N SER A 91 -8.39 -14.06 -0.42
CA SER A 91 -8.18 -12.64 -0.66
C SER A 91 -7.22 -12.42 -1.83
N ALA A 92 -6.80 -11.17 -2.03
CA ALA A 92 -5.94 -10.76 -3.12
C ALA A 92 -4.68 -10.05 -2.65
N ARG A 93 -3.56 -10.34 -3.32
CA ARG A 93 -2.31 -9.57 -3.28
C ARG A 93 -1.68 -9.57 -4.67
N LEU A 94 -1.26 -8.38 -5.10
CA LEU A 94 -0.58 -8.20 -6.38
C LEU A 94 0.56 -7.19 -6.24
N ASN A 95 1.55 -7.29 -7.13
CA ASN A 95 2.73 -6.44 -7.07
C ASN A 95 3.35 -6.22 -8.46
N THR A 96 4.24 -5.23 -8.56
CA THR A 96 4.93 -4.90 -9.82
C THR A 96 6.39 -5.35 -9.84
N HIS A 97 6.81 -6.31 -9.02
CA HIS A 97 8.19 -6.78 -8.89
C HIS A 97 8.79 -7.19 -10.25
N ASP A 98 9.97 -6.64 -10.59
CA ASP A 98 10.69 -6.79 -11.86
C ASP A 98 9.90 -6.37 -13.13
N LYS A 99 8.84 -5.58 -12.97
CA LYS A 99 8.02 -5.07 -14.08
C LYS A 99 7.95 -3.54 -14.08
N VAL A 100 7.46 -2.95 -12.99
CA VAL A 100 7.38 -1.49 -12.82
C VAL A 100 8.01 -1.11 -11.51
N THR A 101 8.97 -0.19 -11.56
CA THR A 101 9.69 0.28 -10.38
C THR A 101 9.75 1.79 -10.30
N VAL A 102 9.87 2.27 -9.09
CA VAL A 102 10.02 3.69 -8.76
C VAL A 102 11.29 3.87 -7.94
N GLU A 103 12.11 4.82 -8.31
CA GLU A 103 13.21 5.34 -7.49
C GLU A 103 13.08 6.85 -7.49
N TYR A 104 12.75 7.44 -6.34
CA TYR A 104 12.40 8.84 -6.19
C TYR A 104 11.23 9.31 -7.08
N GLY A 105 10.60 10.39 -6.71
CA GLY A 105 9.49 10.99 -7.42
C GLY A 105 8.23 11.10 -6.57
N LYS A 106 7.09 11.14 -7.23
CA LYS A 106 5.78 11.16 -6.58
C LYS A 106 4.98 9.93 -7.04
N VAL A 107 4.39 9.22 -6.09
CA VAL A 107 3.44 8.12 -6.36
C VAL A 107 2.09 8.52 -5.80
N GLU A 108 1.06 8.41 -6.59
CA GLU A 108 -0.33 8.65 -6.19
C GLU A 108 -1.15 7.40 -6.45
N ALA A 109 -2.00 7.03 -5.49
CA ALA A 109 -3.04 6.03 -5.67
C ALA A 109 -4.37 6.55 -5.13
N ARG A 110 -5.43 6.44 -5.92
CA ARG A 110 -6.79 6.77 -5.49
C ARG A 110 -7.51 5.48 -5.14
N ILE A 111 -7.78 5.31 -3.84
CA ILE A 111 -8.24 4.05 -3.26
C ILE A 111 -9.48 4.28 -2.41
N ALA A 112 -10.49 3.40 -2.55
CA ALA A 112 -11.57 3.25 -1.58
C ALA A 112 -11.30 1.98 -0.77
N PHE A 113 -10.81 2.15 0.45
CA PHE A 113 -10.63 1.05 1.39
C PHE A 113 -11.97 0.55 1.90
N PRO A 114 -12.15 -0.77 2.09
CA PRO A 114 -13.36 -1.31 2.70
C PRO A 114 -13.44 -0.91 4.17
N TYR A 115 -14.63 -0.99 4.76
CA TYR A 115 -14.76 -0.97 6.22
C TYR A 115 -14.04 -2.20 6.78
N THR A 116 -12.91 -1.95 7.45
CA THR A 116 -12.05 -3.03 7.95
C THR A 116 -12.70 -3.81 9.07
N ALA A 117 -13.64 -3.18 9.79
CA ALA A 117 -14.26 -3.77 10.96
C ALA A 117 -13.23 -4.58 11.78
N ASP A 118 -13.58 -5.79 12.21
CA ASP A 118 -12.60 -6.63 12.91
C ASP A 118 -11.99 -7.61 11.93
N GLY A 119 -10.71 -7.41 11.61
CA GLY A 119 -9.87 -8.42 10.99
C GLY A 119 -9.46 -8.21 9.55
N LEU A 120 -9.85 -7.13 8.86
CA LEU A 120 -9.25 -6.78 7.58
C LEU A 120 -8.05 -5.86 7.76
N TRP A 121 -7.06 -6.05 6.88
CA TRP A 121 -5.83 -5.26 6.83
C TRP A 121 -5.48 -4.93 5.37
N PRO A 122 -6.13 -3.93 4.77
CA PRO A 122 -5.78 -3.42 3.46
C PRO A 122 -4.50 -2.58 3.53
N ALA A 123 -3.66 -2.68 2.49
CA ALA A 123 -2.43 -1.91 2.38
C ALA A 123 -2.09 -1.52 0.93
N PHE A 124 -1.50 -0.33 0.79
CA PHE A 124 -0.78 0.13 -0.39
C PHE A 124 0.64 0.52 0.01
N TRP A 125 1.62 -0.14 -0.54
CA TRP A 125 2.99 -0.11 -0.08
C TRP A 125 4.02 -0.49 -1.15
N MET A 126 5.31 -0.47 -0.81
CA MET A 126 6.40 -0.72 -1.72
C MET A 126 7.50 -1.53 -1.05
N LEU A 127 8.19 -2.37 -1.82
CA LEU A 127 9.40 -3.10 -1.42
C LEU A 127 10.53 -2.85 -2.41
N GLY A 128 11.77 -2.89 -1.92
CA GLY A 128 12.95 -2.79 -2.77
C GLY A 128 12.97 -3.89 -3.84
N ASN A 129 13.18 -3.49 -5.10
CA ASN A 129 13.13 -4.42 -6.25
C ASN A 129 14.30 -5.42 -6.26
N ASN A 130 15.29 -5.22 -5.41
CA ASN A 130 16.37 -6.17 -5.15
C ASN A 130 15.97 -7.31 -4.18
N LEU A 131 14.73 -7.31 -3.65
CA LEU A 131 14.22 -8.43 -2.84
C LEU A 131 14.27 -9.74 -3.64
N ALA A 132 14.74 -10.78 -2.99
CA ALA A 132 14.74 -12.12 -3.58
C ALA A 132 13.32 -12.67 -3.74
N LYS A 133 13.01 -13.16 -4.96
CA LYS A 133 11.73 -13.82 -5.22
C LYS A 133 11.68 -15.18 -4.56
N ASN A 134 10.50 -15.53 -4.02
CA ASN A 134 10.15 -16.90 -3.63
C ASN A 134 11.10 -17.53 -2.58
N LEU A 135 11.67 -16.73 -1.69
CA LEU A 135 12.15 -17.31 -0.45
C LEU A 135 10.93 -17.90 0.26
N GLY A 136 10.84 -19.22 0.20
CA GLY A 136 9.80 -19.95 0.94
C GLY A 136 9.85 -19.59 2.42
N ASN A 137 8.84 -19.96 3.18
CA ASN A 137 8.80 -19.84 4.64
C ASN A 137 9.82 -20.73 5.36
N ASP A 138 10.88 -21.15 4.66
CA ASP A 138 11.85 -22.09 5.16
C ASP A 138 12.92 -21.37 5.98
N ASP A 139 13.23 -21.88 7.17
CA ASP A 139 14.30 -21.42 8.07
C ASP A 139 15.71 -21.48 7.43
N SER A 140 15.82 -21.96 6.19
CA SER A 140 17.03 -21.95 5.37
C SER A 140 17.36 -20.58 4.75
N ILE A 141 16.65 -19.51 5.13
CA ILE A 141 16.85 -18.13 4.64
C ILE A 141 18.34 -17.72 4.72
N ASP A 142 19.04 -18.08 5.80
CA ASP A 142 20.45 -17.71 5.97
C ASP A 142 21.39 -18.44 5.00
N GLN A 143 21.07 -19.67 4.59
CA GLN A 143 21.87 -20.40 3.59
C GLN A 143 21.58 -19.91 2.18
N GLN A 144 20.35 -19.54 1.89
CA GLN A 144 19.95 -18.95 0.63
C GLN A 144 20.44 -17.49 0.50
N ALA A 145 20.52 -16.74 1.60
CA ALA A 145 21.00 -15.35 1.61
C ALA A 145 22.41 -15.20 1.01
N ALA A 146 23.31 -16.15 1.26
CA ALA A 146 24.65 -16.14 0.69
C ALA A 146 24.65 -16.39 -0.84
N GLN A 147 23.77 -17.25 -1.33
CA GLN A 147 23.60 -17.51 -2.76
C GLN A 147 22.95 -16.31 -3.47
N LEU A 148 21.95 -15.71 -2.84
CA LEU A 148 21.22 -14.55 -3.36
C LEU A 148 22.07 -13.29 -3.40
N ALA A 149 23.01 -13.12 -2.47
CA ALA A 149 23.95 -12.01 -2.49
C ALA A 149 24.83 -12.01 -3.76
N ASN A 150 25.16 -13.20 -4.30
CA ASN A 150 25.88 -13.35 -5.56
C ASN A 150 25.03 -12.94 -6.78
N GLU A 151 23.71 -12.91 -6.65
CA GLU A 151 22.76 -12.48 -7.68
C GLU A 151 22.35 -11.01 -7.53
N GLY A 152 22.93 -10.27 -6.57
CA GLY A 152 22.54 -8.91 -6.23
C GLY A 152 21.15 -8.80 -5.57
N ARG A 153 20.61 -9.92 -5.07
CA ARG A 153 19.34 -9.99 -4.34
C ARG A 153 19.58 -10.00 -2.84
N VAL A 154 18.62 -9.48 -2.09
CA VAL A 154 18.66 -9.39 -0.63
C VAL A 154 17.37 -9.93 -0.02
N VAL A 155 17.40 -10.19 1.29
CA VAL A 155 16.22 -10.56 2.07
C VAL A 155 15.65 -9.33 2.79
N TRP A 156 14.41 -9.41 3.22
CA TRP A 156 13.79 -8.41 4.09
C TRP A 156 14.46 -8.43 5.50
N PRO A 157 14.69 -7.28 6.16
CA PRO A 157 14.31 -5.92 5.78
C PRO A 157 15.39 -5.17 4.99
N LYS A 158 16.44 -5.83 4.52
CA LYS A 158 17.57 -5.20 3.80
C LYS A 158 17.16 -4.60 2.45
N CYS A 159 16.09 -5.09 1.84
CA CYS A 159 15.53 -4.50 0.63
C CYS A 159 14.89 -3.11 0.88
N GLY A 160 14.55 -2.77 2.12
CA GLY A 160 13.73 -1.62 2.45
C GLY A 160 12.24 -1.85 2.15
N GLU A 161 11.37 -1.20 2.94
CA GLU A 161 9.92 -1.21 2.80
C GLU A 161 9.34 0.17 3.07
N ILE A 162 8.39 0.61 2.28
CA ILE A 162 7.68 1.88 2.40
C ILE A 162 6.18 1.59 2.38
N ASP A 163 5.53 1.70 3.54
CA ASP A 163 4.10 1.50 3.68
C ASP A 163 3.40 2.84 3.53
N ILE A 164 2.84 3.09 2.33
CA ILE A 164 2.22 4.37 2.01
C ILE A 164 0.92 4.52 2.81
N CYS A 165 0.13 3.46 2.90
CA CYS A 165 -1.05 3.46 3.76
C CYS A 165 -1.41 2.04 4.20
N GLU A 166 -1.67 1.87 5.50
CA GLU A 166 -2.23 0.66 6.09
C GLU A 166 -3.41 1.01 6.99
N MET A 167 -4.47 0.20 6.95
CA MET A 167 -5.65 0.33 7.80
C MET A 167 -6.00 -0.99 8.49
N GLY A 168 -6.79 -0.92 9.57
CA GLY A 168 -7.24 -2.10 10.32
C GLY A 168 -6.38 -2.44 11.54
N HIS A 169 -5.53 -1.52 12.01
CA HIS A 169 -4.72 -1.72 13.21
C HIS A 169 -5.60 -1.93 14.47
N HIS A 170 -5.20 -2.86 15.34
CA HIS A 170 -5.95 -3.25 16.51
C HIS A 170 -6.32 -2.06 17.44
N PHE A 171 -5.44 -1.05 17.59
CA PHE A 171 -5.76 0.14 18.38
C PHE A 171 -6.99 0.89 17.84
N GLY A 172 -7.10 1.02 16.51
CA GLY A 172 -8.27 1.62 15.88
C GLY A 172 -9.55 0.84 16.17
N ILE A 173 -9.47 -0.49 16.09
CA ILE A 173 -10.57 -1.42 16.38
C ILE A 173 -11.01 -1.29 17.84
N GLU A 174 -10.07 -1.39 18.80
CA GLU A 174 -10.32 -1.34 20.23
C GLU A 174 -10.90 0.00 20.71
N ASN A 175 -10.62 1.10 19.98
CA ASN A 175 -11.11 2.44 20.30
C ASN A 175 -12.31 2.88 19.43
N GLY A 176 -12.82 2.03 18.52
CA GLY A 176 -13.95 2.35 17.66
C GLY A 176 -13.69 3.46 16.65
N ILE A 177 -12.44 3.61 16.22
CA ILE A 177 -11.97 4.63 15.25
C ILE A 177 -11.30 4.00 14.03
N GLN A 178 -11.47 2.70 13.79
CA GLN A 178 -10.83 1.95 12.73
C GLN A 178 -11.11 2.49 11.31
N ASP A 179 -12.23 3.19 11.13
CA ASP A 179 -12.63 3.82 9.87
C ASP A 179 -11.80 5.05 9.49
N ARG A 180 -11.06 5.62 10.42
CA ARG A 180 -10.29 6.87 10.30
C ARG A 180 -8.87 6.80 10.87
N TYR A 181 -8.46 5.63 11.38
CA TYR A 181 -7.15 5.39 11.97
C TYR A 181 -6.29 4.59 11.00
N PHE A 182 -5.18 5.18 10.57
CA PHE A 182 -4.26 4.59 9.60
C PHE A 182 -2.83 5.02 9.88
N ASN A 183 -1.86 4.40 9.22
CA ASN A 183 -0.46 4.78 9.32
C ASN A 183 0.25 4.80 7.96
N GLY A 184 1.38 5.50 7.96
CA GLY A 184 2.48 5.25 7.04
C GLY A 184 3.66 4.70 7.83
N ALA A 185 4.49 3.87 7.21
CA ALA A 185 5.66 3.29 7.85
C ALA A 185 6.83 3.11 6.88
N CYS A 186 8.02 2.95 7.44
CA CYS A 186 9.21 2.49 6.72
C CYS A 186 9.95 1.46 7.58
N HIS A 187 10.46 0.40 6.93
CA HIS A 187 11.22 -0.67 7.55
C HIS A 187 12.51 -0.89 6.77
N TRP A 188 13.63 -1.08 7.48
CA TRP A 188 14.95 -1.26 6.86
C TRP A 188 15.92 -1.97 7.80
N GLY A 189 17.14 -2.26 7.36
CA GLY A 189 18.22 -2.80 8.19
C GLY A 189 18.89 -4.03 7.58
N GLU A 190 20.02 -4.45 8.15
CA GLU A 190 20.82 -5.55 7.61
C GLU A 190 20.15 -6.92 7.79
N SER A 191 19.36 -7.10 8.86
CA SER A 191 18.75 -8.39 9.19
C SER A 191 17.56 -8.24 10.13
N PHE A 192 16.70 -9.25 10.14
CA PHE A 192 15.63 -9.42 11.11
C PHE A 192 16.17 -10.21 12.33
N ASN A 193 16.80 -9.51 13.29
CA ASN A 193 17.37 -10.11 14.48
C ASN A 193 16.34 -10.20 15.62
N ASN A 194 15.79 -11.37 15.90
CA ASN A 194 14.83 -11.62 16.99
C ASN A 194 13.66 -10.61 17.01
N GLY A 195 13.20 -10.17 15.84
CA GLY A 195 12.15 -9.14 15.72
C GLY A 195 12.64 -7.70 15.84
N ALA A 196 13.95 -7.47 16.02
CA ALA A 196 14.54 -6.14 16.10
C ALA A 196 15.18 -5.74 14.77
N TYR A 197 14.69 -4.64 14.20
CA TYR A 197 15.23 -3.99 13.01
C TYR A 197 14.85 -2.49 13.05
N PRO A 198 15.61 -1.61 12.40
CA PRO A 198 15.24 -0.20 12.31
C PRO A 198 13.91 -0.03 11.55
N ASN A 199 13.00 0.70 12.15
CA ASN A 199 11.72 1.04 11.54
C ASN A 199 11.15 2.32 12.14
N ILE A 200 10.19 2.92 11.45
CA ILE A 200 9.38 4.01 11.97
C ILE A 200 7.97 3.88 11.40
N GLY A 201 6.96 3.95 12.25
CA GLY A 201 5.55 4.05 11.88
C GLY A 201 4.93 5.29 12.51
N MET A 202 4.14 6.02 11.75
CA MET A 202 3.41 7.20 12.21
C MET A 202 1.93 6.98 11.98
N PHE A 203 1.16 6.90 13.08
CA PHE A 203 -0.28 6.76 13.05
C PHE A 203 -0.98 8.12 13.01
N ARG A 204 -2.07 8.15 12.25
CA ARG A 204 -2.93 9.32 12.10
C ARG A 204 -4.38 8.94 12.37
N THR A 205 -5.12 9.86 13.01
CA THR A 205 -6.58 9.82 13.12
C THR A 205 -7.13 11.07 12.44
N GLU A 206 -8.04 10.90 11.50
CA GLU A 206 -8.77 11.99 10.88
C GLU A 206 -10.11 12.26 11.61
N ASP A 207 -10.69 13.43 11.38
CA ASP A 207 -12.00 13.79 11.92
C ASP A 207 -13.16 13.22 11.08
N TYR A 208 -12.84 12.56 9.96
CA TYR A 208 -13.78 11.96 9.00
C TYR A 208 -13.34 10.54 8.67
N PRO A 209 -14.25 9.65 8.20
CA PRO A 209 -13.89 8.32 7.73
C PRO A 209 -12.96 8.37 6.52
N VAL A 210 -11.92 7.51 6.53
CA VAL A 210 -10.98 7.28 5.42
C VAL A 210 -11.31 5.96 4.72
N GLN A 211 -12.36 5.27 5.15
CA GLN A 211 -12.88 4.04 4.57
C GLN A 211 -14.24 4.30 3.92
N GLY A 212 -14.56 3.52 2.88
CA GLY A 212 -15.86 3.58 2.19
C GLY A 212 -15.92 4.54 1.01
N ASP A 213 -15.10 5.59 0.99
CA ASP A 213 -14.99 6.55 -0.10
C ASP A 213 -13.59 6.57 -0.71
N PHE A 214 -13.45 7.15 -1.92
CA PHE A 214 -12.15 7.34 -2.55
C PHE A 214 -11.36 8.46 -1.92
N HIS A 215 -10.14 8.13 -1.51
CA HIS A 215 -9.12 9.04 -1.04
C HIS A 215 -7.86 8.95 -1.89
N LEU A 216 -7.12 10.05 -2.01
CA LEU A 216 -5.83 10.09 -2.70
C LEU A 216 -4.69 9.96 -1.69
N PHE A 217 -3.96 8.86 -1.78
CA PHE A 217 -2.74 8.63 -1.02
C PHE A 217 -1.54 9.01 -1.88
N THR A 218 -0.71 9.91 -1.38
CA THR A 218 0.44 10.45 -2.11
C THR A 218 1.72 10.20 -1.34
N LEU A 219 2.69 9.57 -1.99
CA LEU A 219 4.09 9.49 -1.55
C LEU A 219 4.91 10.51 -2.34
N ILE A 220 5.70 11.34 -1.66
CA ILE A 220 6.78 12.13 -2.25
C ILE A 220 8.09 11.62 -1.68
N TRP A 221 8.92 11.06 -2.57
CA TRP A 221 10.20 10.45 -2.23
C TRP A 221 11.32 11.14 -3.01
N SER A 222 12.31 11.66 -2.28
CA SER A 222 13.52 12.30 -2.79
C SER A 222 14.77 11.64 -2.20
N GLU A 223 15.95 12.04 -2.64
CA GLU A 223 17.21 11.61 -2.05
C GLU A 223 17.36 11.97 -0.57
N ASP A 224 16.65 13.01 -0.12
CA ASP A 224 16.76 13.56 1.24
C ASP A 224 15.62 13.16 2.17
N SER A 225 14.48 12.72 1.64
CA SER A 225 13.29 12.47 2.45
C SER A 225 12.22 11.62 1.77
N ILE A 226 11.41 10.98 2.61
CA ILE A 226 10.10 10.40 2.29
C ILE A 226 9.04 11.22 3.03
N ALA A 227 7.94 11.57 2.34
CA ALA A 227 6.76 12.21 2.94
C ALA A 227 5.49 11.65 2.33
N MET A 228 4.46 11.42 3.15
CA MET A 228 3.18 10.85 2.71
C MET A 228 2.03 11.77 3.09
N TYR A 229 1.05 11.90 2.17
CA TYR A 229 -0.07 12.83 2.28
C TYR A 229 -1.39 12.14 1.95
N LEU A 230 -2.45 12.57 2.61
CA LEU A 230 -3.83 12.19 2.33
C LEU A 230 -4.54 13.37 1.66
N ASP A 231 -5.22 13.11 0.53
CA ASP A 231 -6.07 14.08 -0.20
C ASP A 231 -5.39 15.42 -0.52
N GLN A 232 -4.09 15.38 -0.88
CA GLN A 232 -3.32 16.60 -1.19
C GLN A 232 -3.87 17.34 -2.44
N ASP A 233 -4.57 16.65 -3.31
CA ASP A 233 -5.28 17.24 -4.47
C ASP A 233 -6.43 18.16 -4.05
N LYS A 234 -7.16 17.78 -3.00
CA LYS A 234 -8.27 18.57 -2.42
C LYS A 234 -7.76 19.62 -1.44
N TYR A 235 -6.68 19.31 -0.72
CA TYR A 235 -6.09 20.14 0.34
C TYR A 235 -4.59 20.35 0.11
N PRO A 236 -4.19 21.27 -0.81
CA PRO A 236 -2.78 21.46 -1.19
C PRO A 236 -1.85 21.82 -0.02
N GLU A 237 -2.38 22.42 1.03
CA GLU A 237 -1.62 22.82 2.24
C GLU A 237 -1.65 21.75 3.35
N VAL A 238 -2.19 20.55 3.08
CA VAL A 238 -2.22 19.47 4.08
C VAL A 238 -0.79 19.12 4.47
N LYS A 239 -0.58 18.90 5.76
CA LYS A 239 0.72 18.43 6.26
C LYS A 239 0.84 16.91 6.02
N PRO A 240 2.05 16.42 5.78
CA PRO A 240 2.25 14.98 5.67
C PRO A 240 1.85 14.28 6.96
N TYR A 241 1.21 13.12 6.83
CA TYR A 241 0.94 12.24 7.99
C TYR A 241 2.15 11.38 8.35
N PHE A 242 3.13 11.25 7.42
CA PHE A 242 4.38 10.56 7.64
C PHE A 242 5.55 11.36 7.06
N GLN A 243 6.67 11.42 7.77
CA GLN A 243 7.93 11.99 7.29
C GLN A 243 9.12 11.20 7.80
N LEU A 244 10.09 10.95 6.91
CA LEU A 244 11.38 10.32 7.24
C LEU A 244 12.52 11.04 6.53
N SER A 245 13.56 11.45 7.27
CA SER A 245 14.80 12.00 6.69
C SER A 245 15.68 10.86 6.16
N LEU A 246 16.16 10.99 4.93
CA LEU A 246 17.08 10.05 4.27
C LEU A 246 18.51 10.58 4.20
N ARG A 247 18.84 11.66 4.93
CA ARG A 247 20.19 12.27 4.89
C ARG A 247 21.28 11.41 5.51
N GLY A 248 20.94 10.59 6.50
CA GLY A 248 21.85 9.58 7.04
C GLY A 248 22.03 8.44 6.03
N LYS A 249 23.28 8.16 5.65
CA LYS A 249 23.64 7.19 4.59
C LYS A 249 24.50 6.02 5.10
N GLN A 250 24.74 5.94 6.41
CA GLN A 250 25.51 4.84 7.00
C GLN A 250 24.64 3.58 7.15
N ILE A 251 25.27 2.43 7.38
CA ILE A 251 24.57 1.18 7.70
C ILE A 251 23.64 1.43 8.91
N ASN A 252 22.42 0.93 8.83
CA ASN A 252 21.29 1.14 9.74
C ASN A 252 20.65 2.53 9.71
N GLU A 253 21.17 3.48 8.95
CA GLU A 253 20.46 4.74 8.67
C GLU A 253 19.57 4.59 7.43
N PRO A 254 18.38 5.22 7.40
CA PRO A 254 17.39 4.95 6.35
C PRO A 254 17.88 5.29 4.94
N GLY A 255 18.64 6.37 4.76
CA GLY A 255 19.16 6.75 3.44
C GLY A 255 20.15 5.76 2.83
N HIS A 256 20.60 4.74 3.57
CA HIS A 256 21.38 3.63 3.03
C HIS A 256 20.49 2.62 2.28
N TYR A 257 19.22 2.52 2.63
CA TYR A 257 18.29 1.50 2.11
C TYR A 257 17.25 2.06 1.13
N PHE A 258 16.96 3.36 1.17
CA PHE A 258 15.96 4.00 0.30
C PHE A 258 16.64 4.80 -0.82
N ASN A 259 17.52 4.15 -1.61
CA ASN A 259 18.33 4.76 -2.67
C ASN A 259 18.47 3.84 -3.91
N HIS A 260 17.48 3.02 -4.16
CA HIS A 260 17.39 2.10 -5.30
C HIS A 260 15.92 1.89 -5.70
N PRO A 261 15.64 1.24 -6.84
CA PRO A 261 14.26 1.03 -7.30
C PRO A 261 13.42 0.18 -6.35
N PHE A 262 12.16 0.59 -6.10
CA PHE A 262 11.13 -0.13 -5.36
C PHE A 262 9.96 -0.49 -6.27
N TYR A 263 9.31 -1.61 -6.01
CA TYR A 263 8.09 -2.03 -6.69
C TYR A 263 6.85 -1.79 -5.82
N LEU A 264 5.69 -1.64 -6.46
CA LEU A 264 4.40 -1.39 -5.82
C LEU A 264 3.74 -2.69 -5.37
N VAL A 265 3.05 -2.66 -4.25
CA VAL A 265 2.26 -3.78 -3.70
C VAL A 265 0.89 -3.28 -3.25
N LEU A 266 -0.14 -4.05 -3.56
CA LEU A 266 -1.51 -3.90 -3.06
C LEU A 266 -1.95 -5.22 -2.45
N ASN A 267 -2.55 -5.18 -1.27
CA ASN A 267 -3.18 -6.35 -0.67
C ASN A 267 -4.40 -6.00 0.20
N LEU A 268 -5.24 -7.01 0.40
CA LEU A 268 -6.32 -7.00 1.37
C LEU A 268 -6.15 -8.23 2.27
N SER A 269 -5.33 -8.11 3.32
CA SER A 269 -5.06 -9.22 4.25
C SER A 269 -6.24 -9.46 5.18
N VAL A 270 -6.34 -10.68 5.72
CA VAL A 270 -7.32 -11.09 6.72
C VAL A 270 -6.59 -11.61 7.94
N GLY A 271 -6.86 -11.04 9.11
CA GLY A 271 -6.15 -11.36 10.35
C GLY A 271 -4.69 -10.91 10.32
N GLY A 272 -3.84 -11.60 11.07
CA GLY A 272 -2.43 -11.29 11.23
C GLY A 272 -2.13 -10.43 12.46
N PHE A 273 -0.86 -10.02 12.59
CA PHE A 273 -0.41 -9.27 13.77
C PHE A 273 -0.98 -7.85 13.84
N PHE A 274 -1.20 -7.19 12.72
CA PHE A 274 -1.64 -5.80 12.69
C PHE A 274 -3.04 -5.58 13.31
N PRO A 275 -4.08 -6.36 12.97
CA PRO A 275 -5.37 -6.32 13.66
C PRO A 275 -5.38 -7.12 14.98
N ASN A 276 -4.24 -7.68 15.42
CA ASN A 276 -4.12 -8.55 16.59
C ASN A 276 -5.01 -9.81 16.51
N MET A 277 -5.03 -10.40 15.33
CA MET A 277 -5.74 -11.66 15.01
C MET A 277 -4.82 -12.61 14.23
N PRO A 278 -3.61 -12.92 14.76
CA PRO A 278 -2.69 -13.82 14.08
C PRO A 278 -3.16 -15.28 14.16
N ALA A 279 -2.83 -16.08 13.16
CA ALA A 279 -2.91 -17.53 13.28
C ALA A 279 -2.11 -18.02 14.49
N ALA A 280 -2.45 -19.19 15.02
CA ALA A 280 -1.80 -19.75 16.19
C ALA A 280 -0.29 -19.98 15.97
N GLU A 281 0.11 -20.24 14.73
CA GLU A 281 1.49 -20.35 14.28
C GLU A 281 1.79 -19.28 13.22
N LYS A 282 3.06 -18.88 13.08
CA LYS A 282 3.46 -17.87 12.08
C LYS A 282 3.22 -18.36 10.64
N TYR A 283 3.41 -19.64 10.39
CA TYR A 283 3.26 -20.27 9.08
C TYR A 283 2.48 -21.58 9.18
N PRO A 284 1.18 -21.54 9.51
CA PRO A 284 0.39 -22.75 9.69
C PRO A 284 0.18 -23.44 8.35
N GLU A 285 0.29 -24.77 8.35
CA GLU A 285 -0.03 -25.57 7.18
C GLU A 285 -1.52 -25.49 6.84
N ILE A 286 -2.37 -25.56 7.85
CA ILE A 286 -3.84 -25.51 7.71
C ILE A 286 -4.40 -24.51 8.72
N ILE A 287 -5.33 -23.68 8.27
CA ILE A 287 -6.24 -22.89 9.12
C ILE A 287 -7.66 -23.26 8.73
N THR A 288 -8.49 -23.55 9.72
CA THR A 288 -9.91 -23.88 9.49
C THR A 288 -10.82 -22.73 9.96
N ALA A 289 -12.10 -22.84 9.63
CA ALA A 289 -13.12 -21.90 10.11
C ALA A 289 -13.25 -21.85 11.65
N ASP A 290 -12.82 -22.91 12.34
CA ASP A 290 -12.83 -23.00 13.80
C ASP A 290 -11.59 -22.38 14.48
N ASP A 291 -10.62 -21.86 13.71
CA ASP A 291 -9.46 -21.17 14.25
C ASP A 291 -9.91 -19.97 15.12
N PRO A 292 -9.42 -19.85 16.39
CA PRO A 292 -9.87 -18.80 17.29
C PRO A 292 -9.68 -17.36 16.77
N SER A 293 -8.61 -17.13 15.98
CA SER A 293 -8.40 -15.82 15.36
C SER A 293 -9.37 -15.60 14.22
N PHE A 294 -9.67 -16.61 13.40
CA PHE A 294 -10.63 -16.50 12.33
C PHE A 294 -12.08 -16.31 12.84
N GLN A 295 -12.41 -16.91 13.99
CA GLN A 295 -13.72 -16.70 14.63
C GLN A 295 -13.94 -15.24 15.09
N ARG A 296 -12.87 -14.47 15.30
CA ARG A 296 -12.92 -13.04 15.66
C ARG A 296 -13.05 -12.13 14.43
N VAL A 297 -12.81 -12.64 13.23
CA VAL A 297 -12.95 -11.87 11.98
C VAL A 297 -14.43 -11.65 11.70
N THR A 298 -14.96 -10.47 12.01
CA THR A 298 -16.34 -10.08 11.75
C THR A 298 -16.53 -9.31 10.45
N ALA A 299 -15.43 -8.81 9.87
CA ALA A 299 -15.43 -8.02 8.64
C ALA A 299 -15.90 -8.81 7.41
N LEU A 300 -15.69 -10.13 7.38
CA LEU A 300 -16.11 -10.98 6.26
C LEU A 300 -17.53 -11.52 6.52
N PRO A 301 -18.52 -11.22 5.65
CA PRO A 301 -19.86 -11.75 5.76
C PRO A 301 -19.91 -13.27 5.81
N ALA A 302 -20.80 -13.83 6.66
CA ALA A 302 -20.91 -15.28 6.86
C ALA A 302 -21.46 -16.01 5.63
N ASP A 303 -22.19 -15.31 4.76
CA ASP A 303 -22.76 -15.85 3.51
C ASP A 303 -21.74 -15.90 2.36
N GLY A 304 -20.50 -15.48 2.60
CA GLY A 304 -19.43 -15.47 1.60
C GLY A 304 -19.48 -14.28 0.64
N THR A 305 -20.36 -13.30 0.86
CA THR A 305 -20.36 -12.06 0.07
C THR A 305 -18.99 -11.38 0.17
N PRO A 306 -18.33 -11.05 -0.97
CA PRO A 306 -17.01 -10.43 -0.93
C PRO A 306 -17.03 -9.03 -0.34
N VAL A 307 -16.01 -8.72 0.48
CA VAL A 307 -15.65 -7.36 0.85
C VAL A 307 -14.61 -6.86 -0.17
N LYS A 308 -14.78 -5.62 -0.62
CA LYS A 308 -14.07 -5.09 -1.79
C LYS A 308 -13.22 -3.86 -1.43
N MET A 309 -11.96 -3.88 -1.85
CA MET A 309 -11.08 -2.71 -1.92
C MET A 309 -11.00 -2.28 -3.38
N TYR A 310 -11.38 -1.03 -3.68
CA TYR A 310 -11.35 -0.48 -5.03
C TYR A 310 -10.14 0.42 -5.22
N VAL A 311 -9.46 0.28 -6.35
CA VAL A 311 -8.35 1.13 -6.77
C VAL A 311 -8.69 1.72 -8.12
N ASP A 312 -8.89 3.05 -8.16
CA ASP A 312 -9.26 3.79 -9.37
C ASP A 312 -8.06 3.97 -10.29
N PHE A 313 -6.95 4.42 -9.74
CA PHE A 313 -5.68 4.53 -10.48
C PHE A 313 -4.46 4.46 -9.57
N ILE A 314 -3.31 4.18 -10.19
CA ILE A 314 -1.98 4.44 -9.62
C ILE A 314 -1.16 5.21 -10.65
N ARG A 315 -0.53 6.31 -10.23
CA ARG A 315 0.25 7.21 -11.07
C ARG A 315 1.62 7.48 -10.49
N VAL A 316 2.63 7.46 -11.32
CA VAL A 316 4.03 7.75 -10.95
C VAL A 316 4.53 8.96 -11.72
N TYR A 317 5.12 9.88 -11.00
CA TYR A 317 5.65 11.12 -11.56
C TYR A 317 7.11 11.31 -11.20
N LYS A 318 7.84 11.97 -12.09
CA LYS A 318 9.18 12.50 -11.84
C LYS A 318 9.15 14.01 -11.74
N LYS A 319 10.03 14.58 -10.93
CA LYS A 319 10.23 16.02 -10.89
C LYS A 319 10.81 16.46 -12.23
N ARG A 320 10.28 17.56 -12.79
CA ARG A 320 10.88 18.18 -13.99
C ARG A 320 12.20 18.79 -13.60
N GLY A 321 13.25 18.51 -14.38
CA GLY A 321 14.57 19.11 -14.22
C GLY A 321 14.61 20.61 -14.53
#